data_175302110949c4efd495eb6f4e4a3987
#
_entry.id   175302110949c4efd495eb6f4e4a3987
#
_cell.length_a   1.000
_cell.length_b   1.000
_cell.length_c   1.000
_cell.angle_alpha   90.00
_cell.angle_beta   90.00
_cell.angle_gamma   90.00
#
_symmetry.space_group_name_H-M   'P 1'
#
loop_
_entity.id
_entity.type
_entity.pdbx_description
1 polymer ?
#
loop_
_entity_poly.entity_id
_entity_poly.type
_entity_poly.pdbx_seq_one_letter_code
_entity_poly.pdbx_strand_id
1 'polypeptide(L)'
;HNIVFSAVTKQMIRNDSEIIILELNIEANTESDLFPISILIGLPNEEIPTTLINYENESIIPFNTQQKADIGFEWVNRQRLQGLETATLRLSPVINEESYHKRIIIKIEFIGAFNEYRTPYSSEIELLQNRVINWSIAKDWIQKDEFNLNRMTDLPIGRWFQFFLNKDEMSAIKFSLLDSLIEDISEIDPRSFSIYMSQELGRPRVNSFNQPLLDNLTEISILVTGEDDGSFDNDDKIIFYGRGPSGFDFSNNDLEWNQNIYFTSNSCWLLIPDNMHLRGKRVTEVEQPQSGILLDYGISSHHLESDLINLDASGTEWVGNPIPSSGSQPIALDLPTPKIGADISILARFRGHSLTETSLSNHQLSIRYGNVNGEQLGSLTDWTGNSSRQFSTITQGLDLDDGMNIFYVKNLSTDANSYPYLDYFQLHYSRELHFEQSYEFLAPIS
;
A
#
# COMPACT_ATOMS: atom_id res chain seq x y z
N HIS A 1 26.48 -19.19 13.04
CA HIS A 1 26.75 -20.26 12.06
C HIS A 1 28.03 -19.92 11.29
N ASN A 2 29.03 -20.76 11.34
CA ASN A 2 30.14 -20.68 10.40
C ASN A 2 29.69 -21.30 9.07
N ILE A 3 29.13 -20.47 8.18
CA ILE A 3 28.85 -20.86 6.80
C ILE A 3 30.15 -20.63 6.04
N VAL A 4 30.89 -21.67 5.77
CA VAL A 4 32.07 -21.59 4.90
C VAL A 4 31.62 -21.76 3.47
N PHE A 5 31.72 -20.68 2.74
CA PHE A 5 31.36 -20.58 1.33
C PHE A 5 32.50 -21.19 0.48
N SER A 6 32.22 -22.23 -0.29
CA SER A 6 33.07 -22.64 -1.38
C SER A 6 32.25 -22.62 -2.69
N ALA A 7 32.41 -21.55 -3.45
CA ALA A 7 31.84 -21.51 -4.79
C ALA A 7 32.72 -22.36 -5.72
N VAL A 8 32.25 -23.51 -6.16
CA VAL A 8 32.83 -24.26 -7.27
C VAL A 8 32.04 -23.96 -8.51
N THR A 9 32.47 -22.98 -9.27
CA THR A 9 31.91 -22.72 -10.62
C THR A 9 32.42 -23.80 -11.56
N LYS A 10 31.60 -24.78 -11.87
CA LYS A 10 31.84 -25.68 -13.01
C LYS A 10 30.84 -25.32 -14.08
N GLN A 11 31.29 -24.64 -15.13
CA GLN A 11 30.53 -24.49 -16.36
C GLN A 11 30.51 -25.85 -17.10
N MET A 12 29.36 -26.49 -17.15
CA MET A 12 29.15 -27.61 -18.07
C MET A 12 28.07 -27.21 -19.07
N ILE A 13 28.41 -27.22 -20.35
CA ILE A 13 27.46 -27.01 -21.44
C ILE A 13 26.76 -28.35 -21.69
N ARG A 14 25.48 -28.41 -21.43
CA ARG A 14 24.61 -29.53 -21.75
C ARG A 14 23.43 -29.00 -22.56
N ASN A 15 23.30 -29.43 -23.81
CA ASN A 15 22.20 -29.00 -24.69
C ASN A 15 22.01 -27.47 -24.82
N ASP A 16 23.08 -26.74 -25.11
CA ASP A 16 23.11 -25.27 -25.23
C ASP A 16 22.73 -24.46 -23.98
N SER A 17 22.61 -25.12 -22.82
CA SER A 17 22.34 -24.43 -21.55
C SER A 17 23.57 -24.45 -20.64
N GLU A 18 23.87 -23.29 -20.04
CA GLU A 18 24.91 -23.18 -19.04
C GLU A 18 24.39 -23.69 -17.69
N ILE A 19 25.13 -24.63 -17.10
CA ILE A 19 24.80 -25.15 -15.76
C ILE A 19 25.83 -24.62 -14.76
N ILE A 20 25.37 -23.95 -13.73
CA ILE A 20 26.19 -23.43 -12.65
C ILE A 20 25.89 -24.23 -11.37
N ILE A 21 26.90 -24.75 -10.73
CA ILE A 21 26.79 -25.49 -9.47
C ILE A 21 27.37 -24.65 -8.34
N LEU A 22 26.55 -24.38 -7.34
CA LEU A 22 26.93 -23.77 -6.08
C LEU A 22 27.04 -24.86 -5.00
N GLU A 23 28.16 -24.91 -4.31
CA GLU A 23 28.35 -25.79 -3.16
C GLU A 23 28.50 -24.96 -1.88
N LEU A 24 27.63 -25.23 -0.90
CA LEU A 24 27.66 -24.61 0.41
C LEU A 24 28.02 -25.67 1.44
N ASN A 25 28.97 -25.36 2.33
CA ASN A 25 29.33 -26.19 3.49
C ASN A 25 28.87 -25.43 4.76
N ILE A 26 28.03 -26.06 5.56
CA ILE A 26 27.52 -25.53 6.81
C ILE A 26 28.02 -26.42 7.93
N GLU A 27 28.65 -25.81 8.96
CA GLU A 27 29.08 -26.51 10.15
C GLU A 27 28.28 -26.04 11.36
N ALA A 28 27.70 -26.97 12.10
CA ALA A 28 26.99 -26.75 13.35
C ALA A 28 27.87 -27.20 14.52
N ASN A 29 28.53 -26.24 15.15
CA ASN A 29 29.51 -26.51 16.23
C ASN A 29 29.05 -26.00 17.60
N THR A 30 28.02 -25.15 17.65
CA THR A 30 27.51 -24.53 18.88
C THR A 30 26.01 -24.75 19.02
N GLU A 31 25.48 -24.53 20.22
CA GLU A 31 24.03 -24.63 20.48
C GLU A 31 23.21 -23.71 19.59
N SER A 32 23.72 -22.50 19.33
CA SER A 32 23.06 -21.54 18.42
C SER A 32 22.98 -22.03 16.96
N ASP A 33 23.82 -22.99 16.59
CA ASP A 33 23.83 -23.55 15.23
C ASP A 33 22.75 -24.63 15.03
N LEU A 34 22.01 -24.99 16.07
CA LEU A 34 20.90 -25.96 15.99
C LEU A 34 19.56 -25.32 15.53
N PHE A 35 19.50 -23.99 15.49
CA PHE A 35 18.32 -23.31 14.97
C PHE A 35 18.21 -23.45 13.45
N PRO A 36 16.97 -23.42 12.89
CA PRO A 36 16.77 -23.40 11.45
C PRO A 36 17.57 -22.29 10.78
N ILE A 37 18.23 -22.62 9.70
CA ILE A 37 19.07 -21.72 8.91
C ILE A 37 18.24 -21.23 7.71
N SER A 38 18.27 -19.93 7.45
CA SER A 38 17.65 -19.31 6.28
C SER A 38 18.70 -18.61 5.45
N ILE A 39 18.87 -19.04 4.21
CA ILE A 39 19.92 -18.54 3.30
C ILE A 39 19.24 -17.91 2.08
N LEU A 40 19.46 -16.63 1.86
CA LEU A 40 18.98 -15.93 0.67
C LEU A 40 19.91 -16.21 -0.51
N ILE A 41 19.36 -16.76 -1.57
CA ILE A 41 20.08 -17.19 -2.76
C ILE A 41 19.55 -16.45 -3.98
N GLY A 42 20.43 -15.86 -4.79
CA GLY A 42 20.10 -15.31 -6.09
C GLY A 42 19.89 -16.41 -7.12
N LEU A 43 18.90 -16.24 -7.97
CA LEU A 43 18.50 -17.18 -9.01
C LEU A 43 18.69 -16.56 -10.39
N PRO A 44 19.08 -17.36 -11.42
CA PRO A 44 19.21 -16.86 -12.78
C PRO A 44 17.86 -16.63 -13.47
N ASN A 45 16.81 -17.30 -13.02
CA ASN A 45 15.46 -17.21 -13.55
C ASN A 45 14.43 -17.52 -12.47
N GLU A 46 13.17 -17.63 -12.87
CA GLU A 46 12.06 -17.94 -11.99
C GLU A 46 11.97 -19.41 -11.53
N GLU A 47 12.81 -20.31 -12.00
CA GLU A 47 12.75 -21.72 -11.66
C GLU A 47 13.47 -22.00 -10.33
N ILE A 48 12.89 -22.88 -9.53
CA ILE A 48 13.57 -23.38 -8.33
C ILE A 48 14.68 -24.36 -8.77
N PRO A 49 15.93 -24.12 -8.36
CA PRO A 49 17.06 -24.92 -8.79
C PRO A 49 17.02 -26.33 -8.19
N THR A 50 17.61 -27.29 -8.90
CA THR A 50 17.81 -28.62 -8.37
C THR A 50 18.77 -28.57 -7.18
N THR A 51 18.32 -29.13 -6.06
CA THR A 51 19.08 -29.08 -4.80
C THR A 51 19.33 -30.48 -4.29
N LEU A 52 20.62 -30.78 -4.03
CA LEU A 52 21.06 -32.02 -3.40
C LEU A 52 21.69 -31.67 -2.06
N ILE A 53 21.23 -32.30 -0.99
CA ILE A 53 21.77 -32.10 0.35
C ILE A 53 22.38 -33.40 0.83
N ASN A 54 23.62 -33.33 1.27
CA ASN A 54 24.35 -34.41 1.93
C ASN A 54 24.61 -34.05 3.38
N TYR A 55 24.13 -34.86 4.28
CA TYR A 55 24.28 -34.69 5.71
C TYR A 55 25.41 -35.58 6.22
N GLU A 56 26.35 -34.98 6.93
CA GLU A 56 27.54 -35.70 7.45
C GLU A 56 27.70 -35.52 8.96
N ASN A 57 28.35 -36.49 9.59
CA ASN A 57 28.77 -36.45 10.99
C ASN A 57 27.59 -36.22 11.96
N GLU A 58 26.71 -37.23 12.07
CA GLU A 58 25.69 -37.26 13.11
C GLU A 58 26.28 -37.16 14.51
N SER A 59 25.68 -36.38 15.38
CA SER A 59 26.11 -36.15 16.75
C SER A 59 24.95 -36.03 17.70
N ILE A 60 25.16 -36.36 18.96
CA ILE A 60 24.13 -36.24 20.02
C ILE A 60 24.04 -34.79 20.44
N ILE A 61 22.80 -34.29 20.64
CA ILE A 61 22.54 -32.96 21.16
C ILE A 61 22.94 -32.93 22.66
N PRO A 62 23.92 -32.11 23.04
CA PRO A 62 24.43 -32.10 24.43
C PRO A 62 23.47 -31.41 25.42
N PHE A 63 22.34 -30.87 24.98
CA PHE A 63 21.43 -30.02 25.76
C PHE A 63 19.97 -30.46 25.58
N ASN A 64 19.19 -30.21 26.62
CA ASN A 64 17.76 -30.49 26.65
C ASN A 64 16.99 -29.41 25.83
N THR A 65 16.97 -29.49 24.52
CA THR A 65 16.30 -28.55 23.64
C THR A 65 14.85 -29.01 23.39
N GLN A 66 13.89 -28.20 23.76
CA GLN A 66 12.46 -28.40 23.42
C GLN A 66 12.16 -28.06 21.93
N GLN A 67 13.08 -28.25 21.00
CA GLN A 67 12.86 -27.96 19.60
C GLN A 67 12.20 -29.13 18.90
N LYS A 68 11.07 -28.86 18.25
CA LYS A 68 10.47 -29.78 17.28
C LYS A 68 11.45 -29.98 16.13
N ALA A 69 11.77 -31.23 15.84
CA ALA A 69 12.53 -31.61 14.66
C ALA A 69 11.76 -31.21 13.41
N ASP A 70 12.22 -30.19 12.73
CA ASP A 70 11.73 -29.78 11.42
C ASP A 70 12.70 -30.40 10.40
N ILE A 71 12.42 -31.67 10.06
CA ILE A 71 13.32 -32.49 9.24
C ILE A 71 13.13 -32.10 7.79
N GLY A 72 14.18 -31.50 7.20
CA GLY A 72 14.19 -31.26 5.77
C GLY A 72 14.73 -29.90 5.37
N PHE A 73 14.63 -29.66 4.09
CA PHE A 73 14.86 -28.33 3.51
C PHE A 73 13.66 -27.92 2.69
N GLU A 74 13.45 -26.62 2.61
CA GLU A 74 12.40 -26.03 1.77
C GLU A 74 12.89 -24.74 1.14
N TRP A 75 12.36 -24.48 -0.05
CA TRP A 75 12.50 -23.19 -0.71
C TRP A 75 11.29 -22.36 -0.40
N VAL A 76 11.52 -21.17 0.20
CA VAL A 76 10.49 -20.23 0.65
C VAL A 76 10.79 -18.83 0.16
N ASN A 77 9.80 -17.94 0.27
CA ASN A 77 9.95 -16.50 0.02
C ASN A 77 10.62 -16.17 -1.31
N ARG A 78 10.14 -16.80 -2.38
CA ARG A 78 10.58 -16.42 -3.71
C ARG A 78 10.11 -14.99 -4.01
N GLN A 79 11.03 -14.15 -4.44
CA GLN A 79 10.78 -12.74 -4.72
C GLN A 79 11.84 -12.15 -5.65
N ARG A 80 11.48 -11.07 -6.34
CA ARG A 80 12.43 -10.30 -7.14
C ARG A 80 12.90 -9.09 -6.34
N LEU A 81 14.20 -9.02 -6.08
CA LEU A 81 14.85 -7.92 -5.35
C LEU A 81 15.71 -7.12 -6.31
N GLN A 82 15.33 -5.87 -6.61
CA GLN A 82 16.10 -4.97 -7.47
C GLN A 82 16.54 -5.62 -8.81
N GLY A 83 15.60 -6.31 -9.46
CA GLY A 83 15.87 -7.01 -10.72
C GLY A 83 16.54 -8.38 -10.59
N LEU A 84 16.96 -8.81 -9.41
CA LEU A 84 17.49 -10.13 -9.13
C LEU A 84 16.39 -11.06 -8.62
N GLU A 85 16.15 -12.18 -9.30
CA GLU A 85 15.31 -13.24 -8.73
C GLU A 85 16.00 -13.86 -7.53
N THR A 86 15.26 -14.06 -6.45
CA THR A 86 15.81 -14.64 -5.20
C THR A 86 14.82 -15.61 -4.59
N ALA A 87 15.36 -16.59 -3.86
CA ALA A 87 14.57 -17.43 -2.98
C ALA A 87 15.37 -17.72 -1.70
N THR A 88 14.68 -18.02 -0.63
CA THR A 88 15.29 -18.40 0.64
C THR A 88 15.28 -19.92 0.76
N LEU A 89 16.46 -20.52 0.90
CA LEU A 89 16.62 -21.91 1.29
C LEU A 89 16.59 -22.00 2.80
N ARG A 90 15.60 -22.68 3.35
CA ARG A 90 15.46 -22.95 4.77
C ARG A 90 15.78 -24.39 5.05
N LEU A 91 16.60 -24.66 6.04
CA LEU A 91 16.98 -26.00 6.46
C LEU A 91 17.28 -26.06 7.95
N SER A 92 17.18 -27.26 8.53
CA SER A 92 17.53 -27.51 9.92
C SER A 92 18.63 -28.57 10.01
N PRO A 93 19.66 -28.38 10.84
CA PRO A 93 20.63 -29.41 11.12
C PRO A 93 20.11 -30.50 12.07
N VAL A 94 18.98 -30.26 12.75
CA VAL A 94 18.43 -31.17 13.76
C VAL A 94 17.74 -32.35 13.08
N ILE A 95 18.06 -33.55 13.48
CA ILE A 95 17.45 -34.81 12.96
C ILE A 95 16.21 -35.16 13.80
N ASN A 96 16.38 -35.14 15.14
CA ASN A 96 15.36 -35.44 16.11
C ASN A 96 15.70 -34.76 17.46
N GLU A 97 14.95 -35.05 18.51
CA GLU A 97 15.17 -34.48 19.85
C GLU A 97 16.53 -34.78 20.46
N GLU A 98 17.22 -35.80 19.96
CA GLU A 98 18.48 -36.31 20.53
C GLU A 98 19.71 -36.14 19.63
N SER A 99 19.53 -35.88 18.32
CA SER A 99 20.64 -35.88 17.36
C SER A 99 20.54 -34.79 16.30
N TYR A 100 21.71 -34.39 15.79
CA TYR A 100 21.87 -33.40 14.73
C TYR A 100 23.05 -33.71 13.81
N HIS A 101 23.07 -33.12 12.62
CA HIS A 101 24.20 -33.20 11.70
C HIS A 101 25.19 -32.08 11.96
N LYS A 102 26.46 -32.42 12.23
CA LYS A 102 27.50 -31.41 12.37
C LYS A 102 27.91 -30.72 11.10
N ARG A 103 27.71 -31.41 9.97
CA ARG A 103 28.07 -30.88 8.66
C ARG A 103 26.97 -31.15 7.65
N ILE A 104 26.62 -30.09 6.89
CA ILE A 104 25.66 -30.18 5.82
C ILE A 104 26.31 -29.62 4.55
N ILE A 105 26.36 -30.44 3.51
CA ILE A 105 26.85 -30.04 2.19
C ILE A 105 25.66 -29.91 1.26
N ILE A 106 25.49 -28.70 0.72
CA ILE A 106 24.37 -28.38 -0.19
C ILE A 106 24.94 -28.12 -1.58
N LYS A 107 24.45 -28.84 -2.57
CA LYS A 107 24.75 -28.59 -3.97
C LYS A 107 23.50 -28.08 -4.67
N ILE A 108 23.58 -26.88 -5.22
CA ILE A 108 22.51 -26.23 -5.94
C ILE A 108 22.91 -26.09 -7.39
N GLU A 109 22.13 -26.69 -8.28
CA GLU A 109 22.35 -26.67 -9.71
C GLU A 109 21.38 -25.67 -10.35
N PHE A 110 21.92 -24.59 -10.88
CA PHE A 110 21.19 -23.58 -11.63
C PHE A 110 21.27 -23.89 -13.13
N ILE A 111 20.13 -23.88 -13.79
CA ILE A 111 20.07 -23.94 -15.24
C ILE A 111 20.06 -22.52 -15.75
N GLY A 112 21.01 -22.15 -16.61
CA GLY A 112 21.20 -20.79 -17.09
C GLY A 112 19.95 -20.23 -17.75
N ALA A 113 19.75 -18.94 -17.58
CA ALA A 113 18.61 -18.22 -18.14
C ALA A 113 18.95 -17.64 -19.51
N PHE A 114 17.92 -17.53 -20.32
CA PHE A 114 17.96 -16.91 -21.64
C PHE A 114 17.59 -15.42 -21.62
N ASN A 115 17.62 -14.77 -20.47
CA ASN A 115 17.23 -13.37 -20.32
C ASN A 115 18.43 -12.44 -20.52
N GLU A 116 18.16 -11.26 -21.04
CA GLU A 116 19.16 -10.21 -21.10
C GLU A 116 19.43 -9.65 -19.69
N TYR A 117 20.65 -9.79 -19.23
CA TYR A 117 21.11 -9.27 -17.95
C TYR A 117 21.75 -7.89 -18.10
N ARG A 118 21.77 -7.13 -17.02
CA ARG A 118 22.49 -5.87 -16.91
C ARG A 118 23.46 -5.86 -15.74
N THR A 119 24.40 -4.94 -15.79
CA THR A 119 25.30 -4.68 -14.66
C THR A 119 24.52 -4.05 -13.50
N PRO A 120 24.75 -4.48 -12.25
CA PRO A 120 24.11 -3.88 -11.10
C PRO A 120 24.50 -2.42 -10.89
N TYR A 121 23.55 -1.61 -10.41
CA TYR A 121 23.82 -0.25 -9.96
C TYR A 121 24.53 -0.26 -8.59
N SER A 122 25.21 0.85 -8.24
CA SER A 122 25.94 0.95 -6.97
C SER A 122 25.02 0.73 -5.74
N SER A 123 23.80 1.21 -5.78
CA SER A 123 22.79 1.03 -4.72
C SER A 123 22.35 -0.43 -4.57
N GLU A 124 22.28 -1.18 -5.66
CA GLU A 124 21.93 -2.60 -5.65
C GLU A 124 23.08 -3.45 -5.09
N ILE A 125 24.32 -3.10 -5.46
CA ILE A 125 25.50 -3.74 -4.89
C ILE A 125 25.53 -3.55 -3.37
N GLU A 126 25.36 -2.32 -2.91
CA GLU A 126 25.34 -2.01 -1.48
C GLU A 126 24.26 -2.78 -0.72
N LEU A 127 23.07 -2.91 -1.31
CA LEU A 127 21.94 -3.60 -0.71
C LEU A 127 22.11 -5.13 -0.69
N LEU A 128 22.57 -5.73 -1.79
CA LEU A 128 22.47 -7.17 -2.04
C LEU A 128 23.76 -7.94 -1.74
N GLN A 129 24.93 -7.32 -1.86
CA GLN A 129 26.22 -8.02 -1.75
C GLN A 129 26.45 -8.75 -0.43
N ASN A 130 25.88 -8.24 0.67
CA ASN A 130 26.01 -8.81 2.01
C ASN A 130 24.81 -9.67 2.43
N ARG A 131 23.77 -9.76 1.58
CA ARG A 131 22.54 -10.49 1.88
C ARG A 131 22.38 -11.73 1.03
N VAL A 132 22.76 -11.67 -0.25
CA VAL A 132 22.68 -12.78 -1.18
C VAL A 132 23.96 -13.61 -1.10
N ILE A 133 23.86 -14.86 -0.65
CA ILE A 133 25.04 -15.71 -0.35
C ILE A 133 25.90 -15.95 -1.59
N ASN A 134 25.32 -16.12 -2.75
CA ASN A 134 25.99 -16.34 -4.02
C ASN A 134 26.17 -15.05 -4.84
N TRP A 135 26.25 -13.89 -4.20
CA TRP A 135 26.36 -12.59 -4.87
C TRP A 135 27.46 -12.52 -5.93
N SER A 136 28.57 -13.20 -5.70
CA SER A 136 29.70 -13.22 -6.64
C SER A 136 29.33 -13.67 -8.06
N ILE A 137 28.30 -14.50 -8.19
CA ILE A 137 27.75 -14.98 -9.46
C ILE A 137 26.38 -14.36 -9.75
N ALA A 138 25.53 -14.19 -8.73
CA ALA A 138 24.17 -13.70 -8.88
C ALA A 138 24.11 -12.24 -9.37
N LYS A 139 25.13 -11.43 -9.13
CA LYS A 139 25.23 -10.06 -9.66
C LYS A 139 25.14 -9.99 -11.18
N ASP A 140 25.52 -11.08 -11.88
CA ASP A 140 25.49 -11.18 -13.32
C ASP A 140 24.12 -11.68 -13.83
N TRP A 141 23.15 -11.93 -12.94
CA TRP A 141 21.78 -12.38 -13.23
C TRP A 141 20.72 -11.30 -12.99
N ILE A 142 21.13 -10.07 -12.74
CA ILE A 142 20.20 -8.96 -12.63
C ILE A 142 19.57 -8.73 -14.00
N GLN A 143 18.27 -8.98 -14.06
CA GLN A 143 17.53 -8.82 -15.29
C GLN A 143 17.49 -7.34 -15.66
N LYS A 144 17.60 -7.05 -16.94
CA LYS A 144 17.20 -5.73 -17.42
C LYS A 144 15.76 -5.54 -17.01
N ASP A 145 15.48 -4.46 -16.31
CA ASP A 145 14.11 -4.03 -16.19
C ASP A 145 13.60 -3.93 -17.63
N GLU A 146 12.78 -4.86 -18.04
CA GLU A 146 11.89 -4.62 -19.13
C GLU A 146 10.92 -3.53 -18.64
N PHE A 147 11.42 -2.30 -18.59
CA PHE A 147 10.53 -1.19 -18.84
C PHE A 147 10.00 -1.49 -20.23
N ASN A 148 8.82 -2.05 -20.26
CA ASN A 148 8.08 -2.19 -21.49
C ASN A 148 7.80 -0.77 -21.97
N LEU A 149 8.81 -0.15 -22.57
CA LEU A 149 8.66 1.08 -23.35
C LEU A 149 7.55 0.89 -24.41
N ASN A 150 7.25 -0.35 -24.79
CA ASN A 150 6.10 -0.69 -25.62
C ASN A 150 4.74 -0.36 -25.01
N ARG A 151 4.64 -0.18 -23.67
CA ARG A 151 3.40 0.25 -23.02
C ARG A 151 3.20 1.77 -23.04
N MET A 152 4.27 2.53 -23.21
CA MET A 152 4.17 3.99 -23.47
C MET A 152 3.90 4.31 -24.94
N THR A 153 3.90 3.33 -25.85
CA THR A 153 3.70 3.58 -27.29
C THR A 153 2.27 3.94 -27.67
N ASP A 154 1.31 3.74 -26.77
CA ASP A 154 -0.09 4.10 -27.01
C ASP A 154 -0.46 5.51 -26.52
N LEU A 155 0.43 6.17 -25.79
CA LEU A 155 0.20 7.55 -25.36
C LEU A 155 0.58 8.53 -26.49
N PRO A 156 -0.23 9.55 -26.74
CA PRO A 156 0.07 10.54 -27.76
C PRO A 156 1.37 11.29 -27.52
N ILE A 157 2.10 11.58 -28.61
CA ILE A 157 3.32 12.39 -28.54
C ILE A 157 2.95 13.85 -28.33
N GLY A 158 3.67 14.54 -27.44
CA GLY A 158 3.42 15.93 -27.13
C GLY A 158 4.16 16.40 -25.88
N ARG A 159 3.80 17.59 -25.40
CA ARG A 159 4.33 18.18 -24.18
C ARG A 159 3.47 17.73 -23.00
N TRP A 160 4.11 17.15 -21.95
CA TRP A 160 3.47 16.63 -20.77
C TRP A 160 3.82 17.48 -19.56
N PHE A 161 2.80 17.95 -18.80
CA PHE A 161 2.94 18.75 -17.59
C PHE A 161 2.33 18.01 -16.42
N GLN A 162 3.11 17.82 -15.36
CA GLN A 162 2.70 17.12 -14.14
C GLN A 162 2.13 18.09 -13.11
N PHE A 163 0.99 17.71 -12.54
CA PHE A 163 0.36 18.38 -11.41
C PHE A 163 0.13 17.36 -10.28
N PHE A 164 0.06 17.84 -9.05
CA PHE A 164 -0.14 17.01 -7.88
C PHE A 164 -1.49 17.29 -7.23
N LEU A 165 -2.18 16.20 -6.83
CA LEU A 165 -3.48 16.22 -6.17
C LEU A 165 -3.36 15.53 -4.82
N ASN A 166 -3.80 16.19 -3.76
CA ASN A 166 -3.68 15.67 -2.39
C ASN A 166 -4.96 15.01 -1.89
N LYS A 167 -6.08 15.24 -2.54
CA LYS A 167 -7.41 14.69 -2.20
C LYS A 167 -8.29 14.59 -3.43
N ASP A 168 -9.38 13.85 -3.30
CA ASP A 168 -10.44 13.80 -4.30
C ASP A 168 -11.17 15.13 -4.31
N GLU A 169 -11.13 15.85 -5.45
CA GLU A 169 -11.82 17.14 -5.60
C GLU A 169 -11.98 17.57 -7.04
N MET A 170 -12.92 18.49 -7.26
CA MET A 170 -12.98 19.24 -8.51
C MET A 170 -11.79 20.19 -8.56
N SER A 171 -10.94 20.02 -9.56
CA SER A 171 -9.72 20.79 -9.77
C SER A 171 -9.82 21.65 -11.02
N ALA A 172 -9.12 22.77 -11.04
CA ALA A 172 -9.06 23.66 -12.19
C ALA A 172 -7.64 24.12 -12.49
N ILE A 173 -7.20 23.93 -13.73
CA ILE A 173 -5.97 24.51 -14.27
C ILE A 173 -6.36 25.78 -15.02
N LYS A 174 -5.93 26.94 -14.51
CA LYS A 174 -6.26 28.24 -15.10
C LYS A 174 -5.24 28.62 -16.17
N PHE A 175 -5.68 29.43 -17.14
CA PHE A 175 -4.84 30.01 -18.17
C PHE A 175 -3.57 30.63 -17.57
N SER A 176 -3.70 31.47 -16.53
CA SER A 176 -2.57 32.18 -15.91
C SER A 176 -1.47 31.26 -15.39
N LEU A 177 -1.79 30.03 -15.01
CA LEU A 177 -0.79 29.03 -14.61
C LEU A 177 -0.06 28.49 -15.84
N LEU A 178 -0.76 28.12 -16.89
CA LEU A 178 -0.15 27.57 -18.11
C LEU A 178 0.62 28.64 -18.88
N ASP A 179 0.16 29.88 -18.94
CA ASP A 179 0.84 31.02 -19.55
C ASP A 179 2.23 31.29 -18.91
N SER A 180 2.34 31.03 -17.59
CA SER A 180 3.62 31.12 -16.89
C SER A 180 4.60 29.98 -17.22
N LEU A 181 4.12 28.88 -17.77
CA LEU A 181 4.91 27.66 -18.09
C LEU A 181 5.14 27.46 -19.58
N ILE A 182 4.29 28.04 -20.43
CA ILE A 182 4.19 27.76 -21.86
C ILE A 182 4.04 29.10 -22.61
N GLU A 183 5.08 29.54 -23.32
CA GLU A 183 5.11 30.85 -24.01
C GLU A 183 4.05 31.00 -25.10
N ASP A 184 3.63 29.89 -25.72
CA ASP A 184 2.71 29.86 -26.86
C ASP A 184 1.32 29.32 -26.53
N ILE A 185 0.93 29.31 -25.25
CA ILE A 185 -0.31 28.66 -24.81
C ILE A 185 -1.58 29.22 -25.46
N SER A 186 -1.61 30.53 -25.73
CA SER A 186 -2.74 31.21 -26.38
C SER A 186 -2.89 30.88 -27.88
N GLU A 187 -1.84 30.34 -28.49
CA GLU A 187 -1.84 29.91 -29.90
C GLU A 187 -2.29 28.45 -30.06
N ILE A 188 -2.47 27.74 -28.95
CA ILE A 188 -2.81 26.32 -28.92
C ILE A 188 -4.31 26.13 -28.85
N ASP A 189 -4.89 25.38 -29.78
CA ASP A 189 -6.32 25.01 -29.74
C ASP A 189 -6.60 24.14 -28.49
N PRO A 190 -7.32 24.68 -27.49
CA PRO A 190 -7.56 23.98 -26.22
C PRO A 190 -8.40 22.72 -26.35
N ARG A 191 -9.09 22.53 -27.48
CA ARG A 191 -9.83 21.29 -27.78
C ARG A 191 -8.91 20.08 -27.91
N SER A 192 -7.58 20.30 -28.08
CA SER A 192 -6.56 19.24 -28.13
C SER A 192 -6.09 18.79 -26.73
N PHE A 193 -6.37 19.57 -25.67
CA PHE A 193 -5.90 19.27 -24.32
C PHE A 193 -6.53 17.99 -23.80
N SER A 194 -5.71 17.16 -23.17
CA SER A 194 -6.12 15.93 -22.50
C SER A 194 -5.50 15.85 -21.10
N ILE A 195 -6.23 15.32 -20.13
CA ILE A 195 -5.69 15.01 -18.82
C ILE A 195 -5.68 13.50 -18.61
N TYR A 196 -4.54 13.01 -18.13
CA TYR A 196 -4.32 11.61 -17.79
C TYR A 196 -4.01 11.47 -16.30
N MET A 197 -4.58 10.47 -15.65
CA MET A 197 -4.28 10.12 -14.27
C MET A 197 -4.59 8.66 -13.99
N SER A 198 -4.03 8.12 -12.91
CA SER A 198 -4.48 6.84 -12.38
C SER A 198 -5.87 7.00 -11.75
N GLN A 199 -6.75 6.04 -12.02
CA GLN A 199 -8.07 5.96 -11.41
C GLN A 199 -8.06 5.12 -10.13
N GLU A 200 -6.98 4.40 -9.86
CA GLU A 200 -6.84 3.57 -8.67
C GLU A 200 -6.42 4.41 -7.46
N LEU A 201 -7.04 4.09 -6.32
CA LEU A 201 -6.72 4.66 -5.02
C LEU A 201 -5.80 3.74 -4.23
N GLY A 202 -5.00 4.33 -3.37
CA GLY A 202 -4.11 3.61 -2.51
C GLY A 202 -2.94 2.93 -3.23
N ARG A 203 -2.20 2.14 -2.50
CA ARG A 203 -1.20 1.21 -3.03
C ARG A 203 -1.12 -0.03 -2.15
N PRO A 204 -1.11 -1.23 -2.73
CA PRO A 204 -1.01 -2.45 -1.95
C PRO A 204 0.37 -2.53 -1.27
N ARG A 205 0.40 -3.05 -0.04
CA ARG A 205 1.65 -3.31 0.70
C ARG A 205 2.54 -4.36 0.03
N VAL A 206 1.93 -5.24 -0.75
CA VAL A 206 2.62 -6.31 -1.48
C VAL A 206 2.60 -5.97 -2.96
N ASN A 207 3.78 -5.79 -3.55
CA ASN A 207 3.88 -5.69 -5.01
C ASN A 207 3.52 -7.04 -5.62
N SER A 208 2.38 -7.12 -6.29
CA SER A 208 2.12 -8.22 -7.19
C SER A 208 2.70 -7.87 -8.56
N PHE A 209 3.48 -8.78 -9.14
CA PHE A 209 4.07 -8.61 -10.48
C PHE A 209 3.04 -8.39 -11.59
N ASN A 210 1.76 -8.61 -11.30
CA ASN A 210 0.65 -8.54 -12.23
C ASN A 210 -0.09 -7.18 -12.21
N GLN A 211 0.37 -6.20 -11.43
CA GLN A 211 -0.17 -4.83 -11.48
C GLN A 211 0.87 -3.89 -12.08
N PRO A 212 0.82 -3.63 -13.37
CA PRO A 212 1.68 -2.65 -14.02
C PRO A 212 1.23 -1.25 -13.58
N LEU A 213 2.05 -0.61 -12.76
CA LEU A 213 1.80 0.74 -12.20
C LEU A 213 1.67 1.84 -13.27
N LEU A 214 2.20 1.61 -14.46
CA LEU A 214 2.17 2.55 -15.58
C LEU A 214 1.03 2.29 -16.58
N ASP A 215 0.38 1.12 -16.53
CA ASP A 215 -0.74 0.81 -17.42
C ASP A 215 -2.04 1.53 -17.03
N ASN A 216 -2.05 2.21 -15.89
CA ASN A 216 -3.25 2.77 -15.30
C ASN A 216 -3.43 4.28 -15.58
N LEU A 217 -2.59 4.89 -16.43
CA LEU A 217 -2.84 6.24 -16.89
C LEU A 217 -4.01 6.22 -17.88
N THR A 218 -5.14 6.71 -17.42
CA THR A 218 -6.37 6.80 -18.20
C THR A 218 -6.67 8.25 -18.53
N GLU A 219 -7.07 8.53 -19.78
CA GLU A 219 -7.57 9.83 -20.13
C GLU A 219 -8.93 10.05 -19.46
N ILE A 220 -9.03 11.13 -18.67
CA ILE A 220 -10.24 11.52 -17.98
C ILE A 220 -11.02 12.58 -18.76
N SER A 221 -12.33 12.64 -18.54
CA SER A 221 -13.16 13.68 -19.14
C SER A 221 -12.90 15.02 -18.47
N ILE A 222 -12.71 16.07 -19.26
CA ILE A 222 -12.47 17.43 -18.81
C ILE A 222 -13.50 18.39 -19.38
N LEU A 223 -13.74 19.51 -18.71
CA LEU A 223 -14.46 20.65 -19.22
C LEU A 223 -13.45 21.78 -19.43
N VAL A 224 -13.34 22.26 -20.64
CA VAL A 224 -12.52 23.44 -20.96
C VAL A 224 -13.44 24.61 -21.24
N THR A 225 -13.36 25.64 -20.42
CA THR A 225 -14.13 26.88 -20.66
C THR A 225 -13.45 27.70 -21.74
N GLY A 226 -14.22 28.33 -22.61
CA GLY A 226 -13.71 29.19 -23.68
C GLY A 226 -13.20 28.46 -24.93
N GLU A 227 -13.19 27.12 -24.97
CA GLU A 227 -12.59 26.37 -26.09
C GLU A 227 -13.29 26.56 -27.44
N ASP A 228 -14.48 27.17 -27.49
CA ASP A 228 -15.28 27.33 -28.71
C ASP A 228 -14.63 28.25 -29.76
N ASP A 229 -13.89 29.25 -29.31
CA ASP A 229 -13.19 30.20 -30.21
C ASP A 229 -11.81 29.66 -30.69
N GLY A 230 -11.35 28.56 -30.10
CA GLY A 230 -10.10 27.88 -30.48
C GLY A 230 -8.85 28.50 -29.87
N SER A 231 -8.97 29.41 -28.92
CA SER A 231 -7.89 30.02 -28.14
C SER A 231 -8.03 29.64 -26.68
N PHE A 232 -6.90 29.54 -25.97
CA PHE A 232 -6.91 29.38 -24.52
C PHE A 232 -6.36 30.65 -23.89
N ASP A 233 -7.22 31.47 -23.27
CA ASP A 233 -6.84 32.80 -22.79
C ASP A 233 -7.44 33.18 -21.44
N ASN A 234 -7.29 34.44 -21.04
CA ASN A 234 -7.32 34.99 -19.69
C ASN A 234 -8.31 34.40 -18.67
N ASP A 235 -9.54 34.11 -19.06
CA ASP A 235 -10.57 33.59 -18.15
C ASP A 235 -10.78 32.09 -18.28
N ASP A 236 -10.02 31.46 -19.20
CA ASP A 236 -10.17 30.04 -19.49
C ASP A 236 -9.55 29.17 -18.44
N LYS A 237 -10.13 28.00 -18.31
CA LYS A 237 -9.67 26.97 -17.36
C LYS A 237 -10.08 25.57 -17.82
N ILE A 238 -9.24 24.64 -17.47
CA ILE A 238 -9.49 23.21 -17.61
C ILE A 238 -10.02 22.71 -16.26
N ILE A 239 -11.24 22.22 -16.23
CA ILE A 239 -11.90 21.71 -15.03
C ILE A 239 -12.03 20.20 -15.14
N PHE A 240 -11.67 19.48 -14.09
CA PHE A 240 -11.75 18.03 -14.03
C PHE A 240 -11.91 17.53 -12.59
N TYR A 241 -12.42 16.32 -12.45
CA TYR A 241 -12.44 15.63 -11.17
C TYR A 241 -11.11 14.91 -10.98
N GLY A 242 -10.34 15.38 -10.00
CA GLY A 242 -9.05 14.81 -9.64
C GLY A 242 -9.18 13.81 -8.50
N ARG A 243 -8.47 12.68 -8.60
CA ARG A 243 -8.37 11.70 -7.51
C ARG A 243 -7.08 11.90 -6.72
N GLY A 244 -7.21 11.93 -5.41
CA GLY A 244 -6.10 11.97 -4.47
C GLY A 244 -5.35 10.64 -4.40
N PRO A 245 -4.29 10.55 -3.55
CA PRO A 245 -3.55 9.31 -3.34
C PRO A 245 -4.34 8.27 -2.54
N SER A 246 -5.22 8.73 -1.65
CA SER A 246 -6.10 7.92 -0.80
C SER A 246 -7.52 8.43 -0.92
N GLY A 247 -8.49 7.56 -0.73
CA GLY A 247 -9.90 7.95 -0.80
C GLY A 247 -10.84 6.76 -0.65
N PHE A 248 -12.13 7.06 -0.63
CA PHE A 248 -13.15 6.03 -0.66
C PHE A 248 -13.38 5.52 -2.08
N ASP A 249 -13.52 4.21 -2.19
CA ASP A 249 -13.99 3.55 -3.39
C ASP A 249 -15.31 2.83 -3.10
N PHE A 250 -16.24 2.90 -4.06
CA PHE A 250 -17.51 2.23 -3.94
C PHE A 250 -17.50 0.98 -4.80
N SER A 251 -17.30 -0.16 -4.15
CA SER A 251 -17.28 -1.46 -4.80
C SER A 251 -18.19 -2.45 -4.06
N ASN A 252 -18.84 -3.34 -4.79
CA ASN A 252 -19.71 -4.38 -4.23
C ASN A 252 -20.79 -3.86 -3.23
N ASN A 253 -21.33 -2.67 -3.46
CA ASN A 253 -22.29 -1.97 -2.58
C ASN A 253 -21.69 -1.62 -1.20
N ASP A 254 -20.39 -1.47 -1.09
CA ASP A 254 -19.71 -1.03 0.12
C ASP A 254 -18.73 0.10 -0.18
N LEU A 255 -18.50 0.96 0.81
CA LEU A 255 -17.54 2.05 0.76
C LEU A 255 -16.28 1.63 1.50
N GLU A 256 -15.21 1.40 0.75
CA GLU A 256 -13.91 1.04 1.30
C GLU A 256 -12.94 2.22 1.21
N TRP A 257 -12.24 2.51 2.31
CA TRP A 257 -11.12 3.44 2.31
C TRP A 257 -9.86 2.76 1.83
N ASN A 258 -9.25 3.34 0.80
CA ASN A 258 -7.97 2.90 0.24
C ASN A 258 -6.87 3.87 0.64
N GLN A 259 -6.00 3.47 1.56
CA GLN A 259 -4.87 4.27 2.03
C GLN A 259 -3.65 4.08 1.15
N ASN A 260 -3.06 5.18 0.70
CA ASN A 260 -1.74 5.16 0.10
C ASN A 260 -0.68 5.39 1.19
N ILE A 261 0.05 4.35 1.52
CA ILE A 261 1.09 4.40 2.57
C ILE A 261 2.44 4.95 2.09
N TYR A 262 2.58 5.26 0.80
CA TYR A 262 3.86 5.69 0.19
C TYR A 262 3.86 7.14 -0.23
N PHE A 263 2.72 7.69 -0.64
CA PHE A 263 2.62 9.03 -1.22
C PHE A 263 1.47 9.81 -0.61
N THR A 264 1.71 11.09 -0.40
CA THR A 264 0.72 12.08 0.08
C THR A 264 0.05 12.86 -1.04
N SER A 265 0.45 12.59 -2.30
CA SER A 265 -0.14 13.20 -3.48
C SER A 265 -0.20 12.21 -4.64
N ASN A 266 -1.23 12.30 -5.46
CA ASN A 266 -1.35 11.62 -6.72
C ASN A 266 -0.90 12.54 -7.86
N SER A 267 -0.47 11.98 -8.99
CA SER A 267 -0.04 12.73 -10.17
C SER A 267 -1.13 12.74 -11.22
N CYS A 268 -1.47 13.93 -11.71
CA CYS A 268 -2.20 14.08 -12.95
C CYS A 268 -1.32 14.76 -14.01
N TRP A 269 -1.58 14.48 -15.27
CA TRP A 269 -0.76 14.88 -16.37
C TRP A 269 -1.60 15.58 -17.44
N LEU A 270 -1.31 16.85 -17.71
CA LEU A 270 -1.84 17.55 -18.86
C LEU A 270 -0.98 17.22 -20.07
N LEU A 271 -1.59 16.73 -21.12
CA LEU A 271 -0.98 16.55 -22.43
C LEU A 271 -1.44 17.65 -23.38
N ILE A 272 -0.46 18.30 -24.01
CA ILE A 272 -0.61 19.14 -25.20
C ILE A 272 0.02 18.36 -26.34
N PRO A 273 -0.78 17.73 -27.25
CA PRO A 273 -0.25 16.86 -28.27
C PRO A 273 0.42 17.66 -29.39
N ASP A 274 1.46 17.10 -30.00
CA ASP A 274 2.08 17.67 -31.20
C ASP A 274 1.11 17.70 -32.40
N ASN A 275 0.19 16.72 -32.44
CA ASN A 275 -0.88 16.69 -33.41
C ASN A 275 -2.11 17.43 -32.90
N MET A 276 -2.24 18.70 -33.26
CA MET A 276 -3.35 19.58 -32.85
C MET A 276 -4.72 19.17 -33.40
N HIS A 277 -4.82 18.15 -34.24
CA HIS A 277 -6.11 17.58 -34.68
C HIS A 277 -6.65 16.54 -33.71
N LEU A 278 -5.84 16.07 -32.76
CA LEU A 278 -6.34 15.23 -31.67
C LEU A 278 -7.32 16.04 -30.82
N ARG A 279 -8.32 15.35 -30.33
CA ARG A 279 -9.33 15.94 -29.43
C ARG A 279 -9.32 15.20 -28.11
N GLY A 280 -9.16 15.97 -27.05
CA GLY A 280 -9.22 15.42 -25.70
C GLY A 280 -10.64 15.04 -25.29
N LYS A 281 -10.73 14.12 -24.36
CA LYS A 281 -12.01 13.62 -23.83
C LYS A 281 -12.74 14.74 -23.08
N ARG A 282 -14.03 14.94 -23.37
CA ARG A 282 -14.85 15.99 -22.76
C ARG A 282 -15.95 15.40 -21.89
N VAL A 283 -16.32 16.17 -20.87
CA VAL A 283 -17.54 15.91 -20.11
C VAL A 283 -18.74 16.07 -21.04
N THR A 284 -19.62 15.09 -21.05
CA THR A 284 -20.85 15.13 -21.83
C THR A 284 -22.01 15.55 -20.92
N GLU A 285 -22.92 16.36 -21.46
CA GLU A 285 -24.17 16.61 -20.76
C GLU A 285 -24.96 15.31 -20.62
N VAL A 286 -25.44 15.07 -19.41
CA VAL A 286 -26.35 13.93 -19.14
C VAL A 286 -27.77 14.41 -19.33
N GLU A 287 -28.48 13.82 -20.28
CA GLU A 287 -29.93 14.07 -20.41
C GLU A 287 -30.65 13.62 -19.13
N GLN A 288 -31.50 14.50 -18.58
CA GLN A 288 -32.28 14.13 -17.42
C GLN A 288 -33.18 12.94 -17.77
N PRO A 289 -33.17 11.85 -16.98
CA PRO A 289 -34.06 10.73 -17.23
C PRO A 289 -35.53 11.21 -17.12
N GLN A 290 -36.34 10.87 -18.09
CA GLN A 290 -37.80 11.26 -18.11
C GLN A 290 -38.61 10.52 -17.03
N SER A 291 -38.03 9.51 -16.39
CA SER A 291 -38.64 8.75 -15.30
C SER A 291 -37.53 8.25 -14.36
N GLY A 292 -37.75 8.34 -13.07
CA GLY A 292 -36.83 7.87 -12.05
C GLY A 292 -37.31 8.28 -10.66
N ILE A 293 -36.67 7.75 -9.64
CA ILE A 293 -36.87 8.20 -8.26
C ILE A 293 -35.98 9.43 -8.07
N LEU A 294 -36.58 10.54 -7.65
CA LEU A 294 -35.81 11.70 -7.22
C LEU A 294 -35.16 11.40 -5.89
N LEU A 295 -33.82 11.37 -5.87
CA LEU A 295 -33.08 11.27 -4.65
C LEU A 295 -32.85 12.65 -4.06
N ASP A 296 -33.12 12.82 -2.77
CA ASP A 296 -32.91 14.06 -2.01
C ASP A 296 -31.67 14.02 -1.11
N TYR A 297 -31.00 12.86 -1.02
CA TYR A 297 -29.78 12.67 -0.25
C TYR A 297 -28.85 11.63 -0.88
N GLY A 298 -27.56 11.64 -0.45
CA GLY A 298 -26.55 10.66 -0.76
C GLY A 298 -25.74 10.32 0.50
N ILE A 299 -24.79 9.39 0.40
CA ILE A 299 -23.89 9.02 1.50
C ILE A 299 -22.62 9.85 1.41
N SER A 300 -22.38 10.68 2.42
CA SER A 300 -21.11 11.37 2.63
C SER A 300 -20.23 10.58 3.61
N SER A 301 -18.93 10.53 3.34
CA SER A 301 -18.00 9.66 4.05
C SER A 301 -16.76 10.44 4.49
N HIS A 302 -16.39 10.29 5.74
CA HIS A 302 -15.20 10.90 6.32
C HIS A 302 -14.27 9.82 6.86
N HIS A 303 -12.99 9.95 6.57
CA HIS A 303 -11.91 9.16 7.16
C HIS A 303 -10.92 10.08 7.85
N LEU A 304 -10.67 9.84 9.12
CA LEU A 304 -9.68 10.55 9.90
C LEU A 304 -8.64 9.55 10.38
N GLU A 305 -7.40 9.76 9.97
CA GLU A 305 -6.22 9.01 10.39
C GLU A 305 -5.11 9.98 10.74
N SER A 306 -4.34 9.68 11.78
CA SER A 306 -3.22 10.49 12.22
C SER A 306 -2.03 9.58 12.53
N ASP A 307 -1.07 9.58 11.64
CA ASP A 307 0.16 8.77 11.71
C ASP A 307 1.26 9.51 12.50
N LEU A 308 1.09 9.61 13.82
CA LEU A 308 1.97 10.39 14.69
C LEU A 308 3.07 9.54 15.35
N ILE A 309 2.74 8.29 15.68
CA ILE A 309 3.59 7.41 16.48
C ILE A 309 3.82 6.11 15.73
N ASN A 310 5.10 5.82 15.45
CA ASN A 310 5.52 4.55 14.90
C ASN A 310 5.75 3.56 16.04
N LEU A 311 4.81 2.65 16.24
CA LEU A 311 4.92 1.65 17.28
C LEU A 311 6.02 0.63 16.96
N ASP A 312 6.76 0.25 17.99
CA ASP A 312 7.85 -0.75 17.93
C ASP A 312 8.94 -0.41 16.90
N ALA A 313 9.05 0.86 16.47
CA ALA A 313 9.95 1.29 15.42
C ALA A 313 9.85 0.42 14.14
N SER A 314 8.67 -0.14 13.88
CA SER A 314 8.42 -1.07 12.78
C SER A 314 8.52 -0.42 11.39
N GLY A 315 8.29 0.89 11.30
CA GLY A 315 8.17 1.65 10.05
C GLY A 315 6.88 1.37 9.28
N THR A 316 6.07 0.42 9.73
CA THR A 316 4.87 -0.05 9.02
C THR A 316 3.57 0.11 9.81
N GLU A 317 3.65 0.27 11.11
CA GLU A 317 2.50 0.50 11.98
C GLU A 317 2.60 1.88 12.64
N TRP A 318 1.77 2.78 12.16
CA TRP A 318 1.64 4.14 12.66
C TRP A 318 0.27 4.32 13.29
N VAL A 319 0.20 5.10 14.33
CA VAL A 319 -1.04 5.36 15.08
C VAL A 319 -1.11 6.81 15.53
N GLY A 320 -2.31 7.25 15.90
CA GLY A 320 -2.53 8.58 16.44
C GLY A 320 -2.12 8.74 17.91
N ASN A 321 -2.78 9.65 18.60
CA ASN A 321 -2.51 9.89 20.02
C ASN A 321 -3.02 8.76 20.90
N PRO A 322 -2.32 8.49 22.02
CA PRO A 322 -2.77 7.53 23.01
C PRO A 322 -3.98 8.06 23.80
N ILE A 323 -4.80 7.13 24.27
CA ILE A 323 -5.96 7.42 25.12
C ILE A 323 -5.73 6.78 26.50
N PRO A 324 -5.15 7.51 27.45
CA PRO A 324 -4.86 6.96 28.78
C PRO A 324 -6.12 6.52 29.51
N SER A 325 -5.96 5.65 30.50
CA SER A 325 -7.05 5.23 31.39
C SER A 325 -7.82 6.44 31.92
N SER A 326 -9.14 6.40 31.87
CA SER A 326 -10.07 7.50 32.19
C SER A 326 -9.92 8.76 31.29
N GLY A 327 -9.06 8.72 30.28
CA GLY A 327 -8.88 9.80 29.30
C GLY A 327 -9.90 9.73 28.15
N SER A 328 -9.88 10.78 27.34
CA SER A 328 -10.70 10.83 26.13
C SER A 328 -9.98 11.61 25.02
N GLN A 329 -10.28 11.26 23.78
CA GLN A 329 -9.82 11.96 22.58
C GLN A 329 -11.02 12.51 21.82
N PRO A 330 -11.11 13.82 21.58
CA PRO A 330 -12.13 14.41 20.70
C PRO A 330 -11.79 14.17 19.25
N ILE A 331 -12.82 13.96 18.43
CA ILE A 331 -12.80 13.85 16.98
C ILE A 331 -13.80 14.86 16.47
N ALA A 332 -13.31 15.92 15.83
CA ALA A 332 -14.12 16.98 15.27
C ALA A 332 -14.25 16.79 13.75
N LEU A 333 -15.49 16.73 13.26
CA LEU A 333 -15.82 16.58 11.86
C LEU A 333 -16.78 17.69 11.43
N ASP A 334 -16.50 18.32 10.30
CA ASP A 334 -17.43 19.24 9.64
C ASP A 334 -18.35 18.44 8.73
N LEU A 335 -19.63 18.35 9.10
CA LEU A 335 -20.64 17.53 8.44
C LEU A 335 -21.70 18.44 7.82
N PRO A 336 -21.56 18.86 6.57
CA PRO A 336 -22.53 19.74 5.93
C PRO A 336 -23.84 19.01 5.63
N THR A 337 -24.95 19.72 5.84
CA THR A 337 -26.32 19.34 5.48
C THR A 337 -26.70 17.89 5.82
N PRO A 338 -26.52 17.44 7.07
CA PRO A 338 -26.89 16.08 7.45
C PRO A 338 -28.41 15.91 7.39
N LYS A 339 -28.86 14.77 6.85
CA LYS A 339 -30.28 14.44 6.79
C LYS A 339 -30.77 14.07 8.21
N ILE A 340 -31.68 14.85 8.74
CA ILE A 340 -32.23 14.69 10.09
C ILE A 340 -32.86 13.30 10.24
N GLY A 341 -32.54 12.63 11.33
CA GLY A 341 -33.11 11.32 11.70
C GLY A 341 -32.62 10.15 10.84
N ALA A 342 -31.63 10.36 9.99
CA ALA A 342 -31.02 9.29 9.20
C ALA A 342 -30.00 8.49 10.03
N ASP A 343 -29.75 7.27 9.58
CA ASP A 343 -28.75 6.43 10.20
C ASP A 343 -27.33 6.94 9.89
N ILE A 344 -26.43 6.76 10.85
CA ILE A 344 -25.00 6.94 10.66
C ILE A 344 -24.27 5.61 10.89
N SER A 345 -23.18 5.40 10.15
CA SER A 345 -22.28 4.28 10.34
C SER A 345 -20.91 4.78 10.80
N ILE A 346 -20.42 4.20 11.89
CA ILE A 346 -19.10 4.50 12.43
C ILE A 346 -18.26 3.24 12.39
N LEU A 347 -17.05 3.40 11.86
CA LEU A 347 -15.99 2.40 11.90
C LEU A 347 -14.76 3.03 12.55
N ALA A 348 -14.18 2.40 13.57
CA ALA A 348 -12.94 2.88 14.18
C ALA A 348 -12.00 1.71 14.46
N ARG A 349 -10.70 1.94 14.35
CA ARG A 349 -9.69 0.96 14.70
C ARG A 349 -8.80 1.50 15.81
N PHE A 350 -8.52 0.64 16.75
CA PHE A 350 -7.69 0.93 17.91
C PHE A 350 -6.53 -0.06 17.96
N ARG A 351 -5.39 0.40 18.46
CA ARG A 351 -4.22 -0.41 18.78
C ARG A 351 -4.05 -0.46 20.29
N GLY A 352 -4.15 -1.65 20.89
CA GLY A 352 -3.88 -1.85 22.31
C GLY A 352 -2.42 -1.56 22.65
N HIS A 353 -2.19 -0.99 23.81
CA HIS A 353 -0.87 -0.78 24.36
C HIS A 353 -0.92 -0.75 25.88
N SER A 354 0.10 -1.34 26.50
CA SER A 354 0.30 -1.37 27.95
C SER A 354 1.52 -0.52 28.31
N LEU A 355 1.39 0.40 29.26
CA LEU A 355 2.48 1.26 29.70
C LEU A 355 3.68 0.46 30.25
N THR A 356 3.41 -0.72 30.82
CA THR A 356 4.46 -1.62 31.33
C THR A 356 4.37 -2.97 30.64
N GLU A 357 5.49 -3.52 30.21
CA GLU A 357 5.57 -4.81 29.52
C GLU A 357 5.28 -6.02 30.43
N THR A 358 5.23 -5.80 31.75
CA THR A 358 5.12 -6.88 32.75
C THR A 358 3.71 -7.45 32.90
N SER A 359 2.69 -6.75 32.41
CA SER A 359 1.31 -7.22 32.45
C SER A 359 0.50 -6.72 31.26
N LEU A 360 -0.32 -7.60 30.69
CA LEU A 360 -1.27 -7.22 29.63
C LEU A 360 -2.40 -6.39 30.24
N SER A 361 -2.63 -5.21 29.70
CA SER A 361 -3.69 -4.31 30.16
C SER A 361 -5.06 -4.69 29.60
N ASN A 362 -6.10 -4.47 30.39
CA ASN A 362 -7.47 -4.51 29.91
C ASN A 362 -7.88 -3.14 29.39
N HIS A 363 -8.30 -3.09 28.14
CA HIS A 363 -8.80 -1.89 27.49
C HIS A 363 -10.31 -1.92 27.42
N GLN A 364 -10.95 -0.77 27.63
CA GLN A 364 -12.39 -0.61 27.44
C GLN A 364 -12.66 0.77 26.85
N LEU A 365 -13.10 0.82 25.60
CA LEU A 365 -13.39 2.07 24.90
C LEU A 365 -14.87 2.22 24.60
N SER A 366 -15.35 3.47 24.68
CA SER A 366 -16.65 3.88 24.18
C SER A 366 -16.52 5.04 23.22
N ILE A 367 -17.39 5.09 22.21
CA ILE A 367 -17.57 6.26 21.36
C ILE A 367 -18.80 7.01 21.84
N ARG A 368 -18.68 8.34 21.96
CA ARG A 368 -19.74 9.22 22.47
C ARG A 368 -19.91 10.42 21.56
N TYR A 369 -21.11 10.98 21.51
CA TYR A 369 -21.45 12.13 20.70
C TYR A 369 -21.73 13.38 21.55
N GLY A 370 -21.35 14.54 21.02
CA GLY A 370 -21.61 15.87 21.57
C GLY A 370 -20.66 16.27 22.70
N ASN A 371 -20.45 15.42 23.69
CA ASN A 371 -19.51 15.66 24.80
C ASN A 371 -18.98 14.36 25.41
N VAL A 372 -17.95 14.47 26.26
CA VAL A 372 -17.25 13.31 26.84
C VAL A 372 -18.16 12.39 27.70
N ASN A 373 -19.30 12.86 28.17
CA ASN A 373 -20.33 12.09 28.85
C ASN A 373 -21.64 12.04 28.06
N GLY A 374 -21.63 12.42 26.79
CA GLY A 374 -22.75 12.42 25.90
C GLY A 374 -23.27 11.02 25.59
N GLU A 375 -24.17 10.95 24.64
CA GLU A 375 -24.76 9.70 24.18
C GLU A 375 -23.67 8.69 23.74
N GLN A 376 -23.78 7.45 24.23
CA GLN A 376 -22.91 6.37 23.81
C GLN A 376 -23.42 5.78 22.51
N LEU A 377 -22.55 5.74 21.53
CA LEU A 377 -22.83 5.15 20.24
C LEU A 377 -22.34 3.71 20.20
N GLY A 378 -23.25 2.77 19.92
CA GLY A 378 -22.94 1.35 19.87
C GLY A 378 -22.53 0.73 21.19
N SER A 379 -21.92 -0.44 21.10
CA SER A 379 -21.46 -1.23 22.27
C SER A 379 -20.06 -0.80 22.72
N LEU A 380 -19.72 -1.13 23.96
CA LEU A 380 -18.35 -0.99 24.45
C LEU A 380 -17.42 -1.94 23.69
N THR A 381 -16.20 -1.48 23.45
CA THR A 381 -15.15 -2.30 22.86
C THR A 381 -14.16 -2.70 23.94
N ASP A 382 -14.13 -4.00 24.26
CA ASP A 382 -13.27 -4.59 25.28
C ASP A 382 -12.24 -5.52 24.66
N TRP A 383 -10.98 -5.41 25.09
CA TRP A 383 -9.93 -6.39 24.74
C TRP A 383 -8.75 -6.28 25.70
N THR A 384 -7.82 -7.24 25.60
CA THR A 384 -6.63 -7.31 26.47
C THR A 384 -5.36 -7.31 25.61
N GLY A 385 -4.34 -6.60 26.08
CA GLY A 385 -2.99 -6.61 25.49
C GLY A 385 -2.81 -5.71 24.28
N ASN A 386 -1.80 -5.99 23.48
CA ASN A 386 -1.32 -5.09 22.43
C ASN A 386 -1.91 -5.34 21.04
N SER A 387 -2.97 -6.15 20.92
CA SER A 387 -3.60 -6.40 19.62
C SER A 387 -4.44 -5.21 19.15
N SER A 388 -4.64 -5.12 17.83
CA SER A 388 -5.59 -4.16 17.26
C SER A 388 -7.03 -4.61 17.48
N ARG A 389 -7.93 -3.66 17.65
CA ARG A 389 -9.37 -3.90 17.78
C ARG A 389 -10.17 -2.96 16.90
N GLN A 390 -11.15 -3.50 16.22
CA GLN A 390 -12.07 -2.73 15.39
C GLN A 390 -13.39 -2.55 16.14
N PHE A 391 -13.93 -1.34 16.05
CA PHE A 391 -15.27 -0.97 16.48
C PHE A 391 -16.10 -0.68 15.24
N SER A 392 -17.34 -1.16 15.21
CA SER A 392 -18.30 -0.86 14.14
C SER A 392 -19.69 -0.72 14.77
N THR A 393 -20.42 0.30 14.38
CA THR A 393 -21.81 0.50 14.78
C THR A 393 -22.60 1.25 13.72
N ILE A 394 -23.91 0.96 13.68
CA ILE A 394 -24.91 1.78 12.98
C ILE A 394 -25.79 2.36 14.07
N THR A 395 -25.87 3.68 14.12
CA THR A 395 -26.73 4.41 15.08
C THR A 395 -27.90 5.03 14.33
N GLN A 396 -29.09 4.74 14.78
CA GLN A 396 -30.34 5.22 14.17
C GLN A 396 -30.76 6.54 14.80
N GLY A 397 -31.17 7.47 13.96
CA GLY A 397 -31.85 8.68 14.40
C GLY A 397 -30.99 9.63 15.22
N LEU A 398 -29.66 9.60 15.07
CA LEU A 398 -28.79 10.58 15.71
C LEU A 398 -28.94 11.93 14.99
N ASP A 399 -29.34 12.96 15.75
CA ASP A 399 -29.41 14.32 15.21
C ASP A 399 -28.00 14.93 15.12
N LEU A 400 -27.42 14.92 13.92
CA LEU A 400 -26.19 15.61 13.63
C LEU A 400 -26.45 17.09 13.37
N ASP A 401 -25.56 17.95 13.83
CA ASP A 401 -25.62 19.39 13.55
C ASP A 401 -25.09 19.67 12.13
N ASP A 402 -25.65 20.64 11.43
CA ASP A 402 -25.07 21.17 10.20
C ASP A 402 -23.78 21.92 10.54
N GLY A 403 -22.66 21.41 10.05
CA GLY A 403 -21.33 21.92 10.37
C GLY A 403 -20.58 21.06 11.39
N MET A 404 -20.02 21.68 12.42
CA MET A 404 -19.07 21.03 13.33
C MET A 404 -19.74 20.06 14.31
N ASN A 405 -19.39 18.80 14.20
CA ASN A 405 -19.81 17.72 15.10
C ASN A 405 -18.59 17.18 15.85
N ILE A 406 -18.77 16.83 17.15
CA ILE A 406 -17.68 16.32 17.97
C ILE A 406 -18.04 14.93 18.51
N PHE A 407 -17.23 13.96 18.17
CA PHE A 407 -17.26 12.62 18.76
C PHE A 407 -16.13 12.50 19.78
N TYR A 408 -16.31 11.62 20.76
CA TYR A 408 -15.30 11.37 21.78
C TYR A 408 -15.03 9.88 21.89
N VAL A 409 -13.78 9.47 21.71
CA VAL A 409 -13.32 8.15 22.12
C VAL A 409 -12.89 8.24 23.59
N LYS A 410 -13.57 7.52 24.46
CA LYS A 410 -13.32 7.55 25.90
C LYS A 410 -12.82 6.18 26.39
N ASN A 411 -11.68 6.19 27.08
CA ASN A 411 -11.16 5.01 27.75
C ASN A 411 -11.82 4.86 29.13
N LEU A 412 -12.63 3.82 29.28
CA LEU A 412 -13.35 3.50 30.51
C LEU A 412 -12.62 2.45 31.37
N SER A 413 -11.46 1.98 30.91
CA SER A 413 -10.68 1.01 31.68
C SER A 413 -10.30 1.53 33.05
N THR A 414 -10.46 0.70 34.07
CA THR A 414 -9.96 0.95 35.43
C THR A 414 -8.51 0.55 35.60
N ASP A 415 -7.94 -0.13 34.63
CA ASP A 415 -6.55 -0.50 34.60
C ASP A 415 -5.69 0.72 34.22
N ALA A 416 -4.95 1.26 35.18
CA ALA A 416 -4.08 2.43 35.00
C ALA A 416 -2.98 2.21 33.95
N ASN A 417 -2.71 0.94 33.62
CA ASN A 417 -1.73 0.55 32.59
C ASN A 417 -2.31 0.57 31.16
N SER A 418 -3.63 0.75 31.00
CA SER A 418 -4.33 0.82 29.72
C SER A 418 -4.02 2.12 28.97
N TYR A 419 -3.43 1.97 27.77
CA TYR A 419 -2.95 3.11 26.99
C TYR A 419 -3.14 2.89 25.46
N PRO A 420 -4.37 2.52 25.03
CA PRO A 420 -4.63 2.25 23.63
C PRO A 420 -4.49 3.51 22.75
N TYR A 421 -4.21 3.32 21.47
CA TYR A 421 -4.12 4.37 20.46
C TYR A 421 -5.31 4.29 19.51
N LEU A 422 -5.74 5.44 19.02
CA LEU A 422 -6.62 5.54 17.87
C LEU A 422 -5.75 5.38 16.60
N ASP A 423 -6.10 4.43 15.73
CA ASP A 423 -5.51 4.25 14.43
C ASP A 423 -6.29 5.12 13.42
N TYR A 424 -7.54 4.77 13.15
CA TYR A 424 -8.42 5.60 12.33
C TYR A 424 -9.85 5.67 12.86
N PHE A 425 -10.58 6.67 12.38
CA PHE A 425 -12.01 6.86 12.61
C PHE A 425 -12.69 7.18 11.28
N GLN A 426 -13.74 6.43 10.95
CA GLN A 426 -14.57 6.65 9.78
C GLN A 426 -16.01 6.92 10.18
N LEU A 427 -16.64 7.84 9.46
CA LEU A 427 -18.06 8.15 9.59
C LEU A 427 -18.70 8.18 8.21
N HIS A 428 -19.83 7.50 8.06
CA HIS A 428 -20.71 7.61 6.91
C HIS A 428 -22.06 8.14 7.40
N TYR A 429 -22.58 9.14 6.70
CA TYR A 429 -23.88 9.76 7.04
C TYR A 429 -24.64 10.12 5.78
N SER A 430 -25.96 10.17 5.87
CA SER A 430 -26.81 10.66 4.81
C SER A 430 -26.74 12.19 4.76
N ARG A 431 -26.34 12.73 3.62
CA ARG A 431 -26.24 14.16 3.35
C ARG A 431 -27.29 14.57 2.36
N GLU A 432 -28.00 15.67 2.63
CA GLU A 432 -28.93 16.25 1.68
C GLU A 432 -28.21 16.79 0.45
N LEU A 433 -28.83 16.64 -0.73
CA LEU A 433 -28.25 17.06 -2.01
C LEU A 433 -28.44 18.57 -2.24
N HIS A 434 -27.86 19.38 -1.34
CA HIS A 434 -27.78 20.83 -1.47
C HIS A 434 -26.38 21.23 -1.93
N PHE A 435 -26.23 21.62 -3.20
CA PHE A 435 -24.93 21.90 -3.83
C PHE A 435 -24.56 23.40 -3.87
N GLU A 436 -25.01 24.19 -2.92
CA GLU A 436 -24.73 25.64 -2.96
C GLU A 436 -23.25 25.99 -2.76
N GLN A 437 -22.46 25.13 -2.09
CA GLN A 437 -21.08 25.47 -1.73
C GLN A 437 -20.09 24.31 -1.72
N SER A 438 -20.46 23.06 -2.01
CA SER A 438 -19.52 21.94 -1.99
C SER A 438 -19.71 20.98 -3.16
N TYR A 439 -18.59 20.50 -3.68
CA TYR A 439 -18.50 19.58 -4.83
C TYR A 439 -17.96 18.23 -4.40
N GLU A 440 -18.40 17.73 -3.26
CA GLU A 440 -18.01 16.40 -2.79
C GLU A 440 -18.72 15.30 -3.57
N PHE A 441 -17.99 14.22 -3.81
CA PHE A 441 -18.60 13.00 -4.31
C PHE A 441 -19.46 12.36 -3.22
N LEU A 442 -20.72 12.05 -3.55
CA LEU A 442 -21.62 11.31 -2.67
C LEU A 442 -21.84 9.93 -3.26
N ALA A 443 -21.64 8.90 -2.43
CA ALA A 443 -21.96 7.54 -2.84
C ALA A 443 -23.47 7.37 -3.03
N PRO A 444 -23.89 6.51 -3.95
CA PRO A 444 -25.33 6.22 -4.13
C PRO A 444 -25.89 5.53 -2.89
N ILE A 445 -27.19 5.65 -2.73
CA ILE A 445 -27.93 4.91 -1.71
C ILE A 445 -28.08 3.48 -2.22
N SER A 446 -27.69 2.50 -1.41
CA SER A 446 -27.88 1.07 -1.71
C SER A 446 -29.32 0.62 -1.54
#